data_451ec21d27b72062f7eea31fdfc5ecfd
#
_entry.id   451ec21d27b72062f7eea31fdfc5ecfd
#
_cell.length_a   1.000
_cell.length_b   1.000
_cell.length_c   1.000
_cell.angle_alpha   90.00
_cell.angle_beta   90.00
_cell.angle_gamma   90.00
#
_symmetry.space_group_name_H-M   'P 1'
#
loop_
_entity.id
_entity.type
_entity.pdbx_description
1 polymer ?
#
loop_
_entity_poly.entity_id
_entity_poly.type
_entity_poly.pdbx_seq_one_letter_code
_entity_poly.pdbx_strand_id
1 'polypeptide(L)'
;MLVLTCLLAFYLAWNLGANDVANSMGTPVGSKAVTLRQALIIAGVLEFTGAVLFGQNVSETLVTQIVNPEFFGQTPQIFLTGMLAVLVASGLWINLATAFGLPVSSSHAVVGAIAGFGWAAVGFEAVDWPSIRTITLTWILTPLLSGAIAALLYTIIKRFILDQPHPLQQLQEWIPWLSTALFSIFGVIVLPSFSQPIQRFLSQHLSILLPAHTVLLGMGAIASVVLTFVLWGQLGQAIGDQGSGIGNREANGEPPWVIRHGSWAEDKEQRTRDEKIQNPKSKTQNLSPSPLHPCTPAPLHSLPELLLARLQLLSACFVAFAHGSNDVGNAIAPLAAIVATLQTGTVPIDSIQIPLWVLVLGGTGIVVGLAVWGKRVITTVGENIIALQPSGGMCAELATATTALLASQAGLPVSTSHALVGGVVGVGLAQGWKTVKLQTVRTIGLTWIATIPAAIGLGALTFRLFSYWLP
;
A
#
# COMPACT_ATOMS: atom_id res chain seq x y z
N MET A 1 -30.32 1.06 -13.37
CA MET A 1 -29.66 1.58 -12.19
C MET A 1 -28.50 0.69 -11.74
N LEU A 2 -28.71 -0.59 -11.42
CA LEU A 2 -27.67 -1.50 -10.88
C LEU A 2 -26.41 -1.62 -11.79
N VAL A 3 -26.56 -1.78 -13.11
CA VAL A 3 -25.43 -1.86 -14.04
C VAL A 3 -24.58 -0.59 -14.01
N LEU A 4 -25.19 0.58 -14.00
CA LEU A 4 -24.49 1.86 -13.90
C LEU A 4 -23.71 1.94 -12.58
N THR A 5 -24.35 1.56 -11.47
CA THR A 5 -23.71 1.53 -10.15
C THR A 5 -22.49 0.61 -10.12
N CYS A 6 -22.61 -0.60 -10.71
CA CYS A 6 -21.48 -1.54 -10.80
C CYS A 6 -20.32 -0.96 -11.63
N LEU A 7 -20.61 -0.28 -12.74
CA LEU A 7 -19.59 0.38 -13.56
C LEU A 7 -18.89 1.53 -12.79
N LEU A 8 -19.65 2.32 -12.04
CA LEU A 8 -19.10 3.40 -11.23
C LEU A 8 -18.28 2.88 -10.04
N ALA A 9 -18.73 1.80 -9.39
CA ALA A 9 -17.97 1.16 -8.33
C ALA A 9 -16.68 0.51 -8.87
N PHE A 10 -16.74 -0.12 -10.05
CA PHE A 10 -15.55 -0.62 -10.74
C PHE A 10 -14.59 0.51 -11.09
N TYR A 11 -15.10 1.64 -11.59
CA TYR A 11 -14.30 2.85 -11.87
C TYR A 11 -13.62 3.39 -10.61
N LEU A 12 -14.34 3.46 -9.47
CA LEU A 12 -13.75 3.86 -8.21
C LEU A 12 -12.67 2.87 -7.77
N ALA A 13 -12.97 1.56 -7.78
CA ALA A 13 -12.02 0.50 -7.43
C ALA A 13 -10.76 0.53 -8.30
N TRP A 14 -10.93 0.79 -9.61
CA TRP A 14 -9.82 0.97 -10.55
C TRP A 14 -8.93 2.15 -10.16
N ASN A 15 -9.51 3.28 -9.79
CA ASN A 15 -8.73 4.44 -9.34
C ASN A 15 -8.03 4.20 -8.00
N LEU A 16 -8.66 3.46 -7.07
CA LEU A 16 -8.02 3.05 -5.82
C LEU A 16 -6.78 2.20 -6.12
N GLY A 17 -6.93 1.11 -6.87
CA GLY A 17 -5.80 0.26 -7.22
C GLY A 17 -4.68 1.01 -7.93
N ALA A 18 -5.01 1.97 -8.80
CA ALA A 18 -4.03 2.80 -9.50
C ALA A 18 -3.26 3.74 -8.57
N ASN A 19 -3.89 4.29 -7.53
CA ASN A 19 -3.27 5.20 -6.57
C ASN A 19 -2.57 4.45 -5.45
N ASP A 20 -3.27 3.51 -4.86
CA ASP A 20 -2.92 2.97 -3.56
C ASP A 20 -1.93 1.78 -3.63
N VAL A 21 -1.69 1.19 -4.81
CA VAL A 21 -0.62 0.19 -5.01
C VAL A 21 0.76 0.71 -4.57
N ALA A 22 0.97 2.02 -4.56
CA ALA A 22 2.19 2.62 -4.05
C ALA A 22 2.37 2.43 -2.54
N ASN A 23 1.28 2.18 -1.80
CA ASN A 23 1.31 1.95 -0.37
C ASN A 23 1.92 0.58 -0.02
N SER A 24 1.83 -0.40 -0.91
CA SER A 24 2.42 -1.72 -0.74
C SER A 24 3.72 -1.91 -1.53
N MET A 25 3.78 -1.38 -2.77
CA MET A 25 4.88 -1.68 -3.71
C MET A 25 5.78 -0.47 -4.00
N GLY A 26 5.49 0.71 -3.46
CA GLY A 26 6.33 1.90 -3.67
C GLY A 26 7.74 1.71 -3.13
N THR A 27 7.87 1.26 -1.90
CA THR A 27 9.16 1.04 -1.24
C THR A 27 9.98 -0.09 -1.83
N PRO A 28 9.43 -1.30 -2.17
CA PRO A 28 10.23 -2.37 -2.78
C PRO A 28 10.71 -2.03 -4.21
N VAL A 29 9.89 -1.30 -4.97
CA VAL A 29 10.30 -0.83 -6.30
C VAL A 29 11.35 0.29 -6.17
N GLY A 30 11.14 1.23 -5.25
CA GLY A 30 12.06 2.34 -5.02
C GLY A 30 13.42 1.90 -4.50
N SER A 31 13.47 0.91 -3.61
CA SER A 31 14.70 0.28 -3.12
C SER A 31 15.32 -0.72 -4.11
N LYS A 32 14.67 -0.99 -5.24
CA LYS A 32 15.05 -2.01 -6.24
C LYS A 32 15.08 -3.45 -5.70
N ALA A 33 14.36 -3.74 -4.63
CA ALA A 33 14.17 -5.10 -4.13
C ALA A 33 13.40 -5.97 -5.13
N VAL A 34 12.48 -5.35 -5.90
CA VAL A 34 11.75 -5.99 -7.00
C VAL A 34 11.64 -5.05 -8.21
N THR A 35 11.42 -5.65 -9.37
CA THR A 35 11.07 -4.89 -10.58
C THR A 35 9.61 -4.43 -10.52
N LEU A 36 9.29 -3.34 -11.20
CA LEU A 36 7.91 -2.84 -11.28
C LEU A 36 6.93 -3.94 -11.75
N ARG A 37 7.32 -4.75 -12.74
CA ARG A 37 6.46 -5.83 -13.26
C ARG A 37 6.18 -6.91 -12.20
N GLN A 38 7.20 -7.33 -11.46
CA GLN A 38 7.04 -8.29 -10.35
C GLN A 38 6.14 -7.70 -9.27
N ALA A 39 6.36 -6.44 -8.87
CA ALA A 39 5.57 -5.74 -7.89
C ALA A 39 4.07 -5.71 -8.26
N LEU A 40 3.74 -5.35 -9.50
CA LEU A 40 2.35 -5.30 -9.97
C LEU A 40 1.68 -6.67 -9.99
N ILE A 41 2.40 -7.75 -10.35
CA ILE A 41 1.86 -9.12 -10.32
C ILE A 41 1.60 -9.55 -8.87
N ILE A 42 2.57 -9.34 -7.97
CA ILE A 42 2.47 -9.71 -6.55
C ILE A 42 1.33 -8.94 -5.89
N ALA A 43 1.29 -7.63 -6.07
CA ALA A 43 0.21 -6.78 -5.55
C ALA A 43 -1.15 -7.23 -6.09
N GLY A 44 -1.27 -7.45 -7.40
CA GLY A 44 -2.54 -7.86 -8.02
C GLY A 44 -3.11 -9.14 -7.41
N VAL A 45 -2.27 -10.17 -7.20
CA VAL A 45 -2.70 -11.42 -6.59
C VAL A 45 -3.08 -11.23 -5.12
N LEU A 46 -2.26 -10.51 -4.35
CA LEU A 46 -2.44 -10.38 -2.90
C LEU A 46 -3.55 -9.40 -2.56
N GLU A 47 -3.66 -8.27 -3.23
CA GLU A 47 -4.74 -7.30 -3.03
C GLU A 47 -6.10 -7.89 -3.43
N PHE A 48 -6.17 -8.64 -4.56
CA PHE A 48 -7.40 -9.35 -4.93
C PHE A 48 -7.80 -10.38 -3.87
N THR A 49 -6.84 -11.19 -3.41
CA THR A 49 -7.10 -12.21 -2.39
C THR A 49 -7.55 -11.57 -1.08
N GLY A 50 -6.88 -10.51 -0.63
CA GLY A 50 -7.27 -9.74 0.54
C GLY A 50 -8.68 -9.15 0.41
N ALA A 51 -8.98 -8.54 -0.73
CA ALA A 51 -10.28 -7.94 -1.04
C ALA A 51 -11.42 -8.97 -0.96
N VAL A 52 -11.25 -10.11 -1.61
CA VAL A 52 -12.30 -11.14 -1.70
C VAL A 52 -12.51 -11.88 -0.38
N LEU A 53 -11.44 -12.18 0.35
CA LEU A 53 -11.53 -12.97 1.58
C LEU A 53 -11.88 -12.12 2.82
N PHE A 54 -11.47 -10.84 2.88
CA PHE A 54 -11.53 -10.05 4.11
C PHE A 54 -12.13 -8.64 3.96
N GLY A 55 -12.61 -8.28 2.77
CA GLY A 55 -13.14 -6.93 2.48
C GLY A 55 -14.48 -6.56 3.14
N GLN A 56 -15.12 -7.46 3.89
CA GLN A 56 -16.46 -7.23 4.45
C GLN A 56 -16.51 -6.18 5.58
N ASN A 57 -15.50 -6.16 6.45
CA ASN A 57 -15.60 -5.47 7.74
C ASN A 57 -15.47 -3.93 7.68
N VAL A 58 -14.84 -3.39 6.64
CA VAL A 58 -14.54 -1.94 6.54
C VAL A 58 -15.70 -1.13 5.97
N SER A 59 -16.51 -1.75 5.13
CA SER A 59 -17.59 -1.06 4.40
C SER A 59 -18.72 -0.58 5.31
N GLU A 60 -18.95 -1.28 6.42
CA GLU A 60 -20.02 -0.96 7.36
C GLU A 60 -19.83 0.43 8.00
N THR A 61 -18.64 0.71 8.51
CA THR A 61 -18.30 2.01 9.13
C THR A 61 -18.49 3.18 8.18
N LEU A 62 -18.13 3.02 6.90
CA LEU A 62 -18.24 4.10 5.90
C LEU A 62 -19.69 4.44 5.57
N VAL A 63 -20.60 3.47 5.64
CA VAL A 63 -22.01 3.69 5.32
C VAL A 63 -22.79 4.28 6.50
N THR A 64 -22.44 3.88 7.73
CA THR A 64 -23.27 4.19 8.92
C THR A 64 -22.73 5.29 9.82
N GLN A 65 -21.39 5.61 9.74
CA GLN A 65 -20.78 6.50 10.74
C GLN A 65 -20.38 7.89 10.21
N ILE A 66 -20.51 8.16 8.90
CA ILE A 66 -20.13 9.47 8.34
C ILE A 66 -21.34 10.39 8.22
N VAL A 67 -22.48 9.83 7.81
CA VAL A 67 -23.77 10.49 7.70
C VAL A 67 -24.78 9.62 8.42
N ASN A 68 -25.64 10.22 9.25
CA ASN A 68 -26.66 9.46 9.96
C ASN A 68 -27.72 8.92 8.99
N PRO A 69 -27.84 7.59 8.79
CA PRO A 69 -28.78 6.99 7.84
C PRO A 69 -30.24 7.24 8.19
N GLU A 70 -30.57 7.54 9.46
CA GLU A 70 -31.93 7.81 9.91
C GLU A 70 -32.58 8.99 9.19
N PHE A 71 -31.79 10.00 8.81
CA PHE A 71 -32.29 11.15 8.02
C PHE A 71 -32.83 10.75 6.64
N PHE A 72 -32.46 9.59 6.13
CA PHE A 72 -32.85 9.10 4.82
C PHE A 72 -33.88 7.97 4.87
N GLY A 73 -34.31 7.53 6.05
CA GLY A 73 -35.24 6.43 6.24
C GLY A 73 -36.58 6.63 5.51
N GLN A 74 -37.11 7.86 5.44
CA GLN A 74 -38.32 8.23 4.72
C GLN A 74 -38.09 8.48 3.22
N THR A 75 -36.84 8.64 2.80
CA THR A 75 -36.46 9.02 1.41
C THR A 75 -35.28 8.18 0.92
N PRO A 76 -35.43 6.84 0.78
CA PRO A 76 -34.34 5.98 0.36
C PRO A 76 -33.73 6.35 -1.00
N GLN A 77 -34.52 6.98 -1.87
CA GLN A 77 -34.07 7.42 -3.19
C GLN A 77 -33.02 8.53 -3.10
N ILE A 78 -33.13 9.45 -2.13
CA ILE A 78 -32.11 10.48 -1.88
C ILE A 78 -30.80 9.82 -1.46
N PHE A 79 -30.87 8.80 -0.61
CA PHE A 79 -29.69 8.03 -0.19
C PHE A 79 -29.03 7.30 -1.36
N LEU A 80 -29.83 6.63 -2.23
CA LEU A 80 -29.33 5.97 -3.43
C LEU A 80 -28.62 6.94 -4.38
N THR A 81 -29.24 8.09 -4.63
CA THR A 81 -28.65 9.15 -5.48
C THR A 81 -27.36 9.69 -4.86
N GLY A 82 -27.34 9.84 -3.53
CA GLY A 82 -26.16 10.26 -2.79
C GLY A 82 -25.00 9.27 -2.91
N MET A 83 -25.26 7.98 -2.74
CA MET A 83 -24.22 6.95 -2.87
C MET A 83 -23.69 6.83 -4.30
N LEU A 84 -24.53 7.04 -5.32
CA LEU A 84 -24.07 7.19 -6.72
C LEU A 84 -23.15 8.41 -6.90
N ALA A 85 -23.51 9.54 -6.30
CA ALA A 85 -22.70 10.75 -6.34
C ALA A 85 -21.34 10.55 -5.65
N VAL A 86 -21.31 9.80 -4.54
CA VAL A 86 -20.05 9.43 -3.83
C VAL A 86 -19.11 8.63 -4.73
N LEU A 87 -19.63 7.62 -5.46
CA LEU A 87 -18.83 6.82 -6.40
C LEU A 87 -18.15 7.71 -7.45
N VAL A 88 -18.90 8.62 -8.04
CA VAL A 88 -18.38 9.53 -9.07
C VAL A 88 -17.41 10.54 -8.47
N ALA A 89 -17.76 11.21 -7.38
CA ALA A 89 -16.95 12.26 -6.76
C ALA A 89 -15.58 11.72 -6.30
N SER A 90 -15.60 10.59 -5.57
CA SER A 90 -14.39 9.93 -5.09
C SER A 90 -13.52 9.43 -6.24
N GLY A 91 -14.15 8.77 -7.24
CA GLY A 91 -13.45 8.28 -8.42
C GLY A 91 -12.78 9.40 -9.22
N LEU A 92 -13.46 10.50 -9.45
CA LEU A 92 -12.90 11.67 -10.15
C LEU A 92 -11.73 12.30 -9.40
N TRP A 93 -11.85 12.47 -8.08
CA TRP A 93 -10.77 13.05 -7.27
C TRP A 93 -9.52 12.18 -7.29
N ILE A 94 -9.66 10.86 -7.04
CA ILE A 94 -8.53 9.92 -7.02
C ILE A 94 -7.92 9.82 -8.43
N ASN A 95 -8.75 9.79 -9.48
CA ASN A 95 -8.29 9.81 -10.87
C ASN A 95 -7.41 11.03 -11.16
N LEU A 96 -7.86 12.21 -10.77
CA LEU A 96 -7.11 13.45 -10.94
C LEU A 96 -5.77 13.39 -10.22
N ALA A 97 -5.77 12.98 -8.94
CA ALA A 97 -4.55 12.85 -8.16
C ALA A 97 -3.56 11.85 -8.79
N THR A 98 -4.05 10.68 -9.23
CA THR A 98 -3.24 9.65 -9.89
C THR A 98 -2.66 10.14 -11.22
N ALA A 99 -3.40 10.96 -11.98
CA ALA A 99 -2.89 11.57 -13.22
C ALA A 99 -1.66 12.46 -12.98
N PHE A 100 -1.60 13.10 -11.82
CA PHE A 100 -0.42 13.87 -11.38
C PHE A 100 0.62 13.05 -10.62
N GLY A 101 0.40 11.74 -10.41
CA GLY A 101 1.28 10.88 -9.66
C GLY A 101 1.32 11.20 -8.17
N LEU A 102 0.24 11.79 -7.64
CA LEU A 102 0.16 12.19 -6.24
C LEU A 102 -0.51 11.09 -5.40
N PRO A 103 0.16 10.58 -4.34
CA PRO A 103 -0.45 9.66 -3.40
C PRO A 103 -1.48 10.42 -2.56
N VAL A 104 -2.75 10.02 -2.67
CA VAL A 104 -3.86 10.54 -1.87
C VAL A 104 -4.45 9.45 -1.00
N SER A 105 -5.21 9.83 0.00
CA SER A 105 -5.96 8.88 0.80
C SER A 105 -7.32 8.62 0.15
N SER A 106 -7.54 7.38 -0.25
CA SER A 106 -8.83 6.92 -0.77
C SER A 106 -9.94 7.07 0.29
N SER A 107 -9.65 6.74 1.55
CA SER A 107 -10.59 6.91 2.66
C SER A 107 -11.01 8.37 2.84
N HIS A 108 -10.09 9.33 2.71
CA HIS A 108 -10.42 10.78 2.77
C HIS A 108 -11.33 11.21 1.62
N ALA A 109 -11.08 10.70 0.42
CA ALA A 109 -11.90 11.01 -0.74
C ALA A 109 -13.33 10.49 -0.56
N VAL A 110 -13.48 9.26 -0.07
CA VAL A 110 -14.81 8.65 0.14
C VAL A 110 -15.53 9.30 1.32
N VAL A 111 -14.85 9.47 2.47
CA VAL A 111 -15.42 10.16 3.65
C VAL A 111 -15.85 11.60 3.29
N GLY A 112 -14.99 12.34 2.60
CA GLY A 112 -15.32 13.70 2.14
C GLY A 112 -16.52 13.73 1.20
N ALA A 113 -16.60 12.81 0.24
CA ALA A 113 -17.71 12.73 -0.70
C ALA A 113 -19.03 12.36 0.00
N ILE A 114 -19.01 11.42 0.98
CA ILE A 114 -20.18 11.06 1.79
C ILE A 114 -20.64 12.28 2.62
N ALA A 115 -19.74 12.98 3.29
CA ALA A 115 -20.05 14.18 4.06
C ALA A 115 -20.62 15.30 3.15
N GLY A 116 -20.05 15.49 1.96
CA GLY A 116 -20.50 16.45 0.96
C GLY A 116 -21.91 16.15 0.44
N PHE A 117 -22.20 14.89 0.16
CA PHE A 117 -23.54 14.43 -0.18
C PHE A 117 -24.53 14.69 0.96
N GLY A 118 -24.23 14.24 2.19
CA GLY A 118 -25.10 14.41 3.34
C GLY A 118 -25.44 15.88 3.62
N TRP A 119 -24.40 16.73 3.58
CA TRP A 119 -24.60 18.18 3.72
C TRP A 119 -25.47 18.78 2.62
N ALA A 120 -25.27 18.40 1.37
CA ALA A 120 -26.07 18.92 0.26
C ALA A 120 -27.50 18.37 0.24
N ALA A 121 -27.74 17.16 0.73
CA ALA A 121 -29.05 16.50 0.71
C ALA A 121 -29.97 16.99 1.83
N VAL A 122 -29.48 17.03 3.05
CA VAL A 122 -30.29 17.31 4.26
C VAL A 122 -29.84 18.58 4.96
N GLY A 123 -28.54 18.84 5.03
CA GLY A 123 -27.97 19.99 5.72
C GLY A 123 -26.78 19.59 6.60
N PHE A 124 -26.24 20.57 7.32
CA PHE A 124 -25.08 20.43 8.17
C PHE A 124 -25.26 19.37 9.28
N GLU A 125 -26.50 19.19 9.75
CA GLU A 125 -26.83 18.25 10.84
C GLU A 125 -26.80 16.78 10.42
N ALA A 126 -26.87 16.50 9.12
CA ALA A 126 -26.80 15.13 8.62
C ALA A 126 -25.40 14.50 8.74
N VAL A 127 -24.37 15.34 8.90
CA VAL A 127 -22.97 14.90 8.97
C VAL A 127 -22.55 14.72 10.43
N ASP A 128 -21.96 13.57 10.75
CA ASP A 128 -21.39 13.32 12.08
C ASP A 128 -20.03 14.02 12.23
N TRP A 129 -20.06 15.29 12.61
CA TRP A 129 -18.85 16.11 12.82
C TRP A 129 -17.92 15.62 13.92
N PRO A 130 -18.38 15.05 15.05
CA PRO A 130 -17.54 14.36 16.03
C PRO A 130 -16.70 13.27 15.39
N SER A 131 -17.29 12.39 14.57
CA SER A 131 -16.58 11.34 13.83
C SER A 131 -15.58 11.94 12.85
N ILE A 132 -15.94 12.95 12.06
CA ILE A 132 -15.05 13.66 11.13
C ILE A 132 -13.84 14.26 11.87
N ARG A 133 -14.05 14.89 13.03
CA ARG A 133 -12.96 15.44 13.85
C ARG A 133 -12.00 14.36 14.32
N THR A 134 -12.51 13.24 14.85
CA THR A 134 -11.70 12.12 15.31
C THR A 134 -10.88 11.55 14.16
N ILE A 135 -11.51 11.31 13.02
CA ILE A 135 -10.85 10.85 11.80
C ILE A 135 -9.75 11.83 11.37
N THR A 136 -10.01 13.13 11.37
CA THR A 136 -9.00 14.14 10.99
C THR A 136 -7.79 14.15 11.93
N LEU A 137 -8.00 13.96 13.23
CA LEU A 137 -6.90 13.84 14.20
C LEU A 137 -6.03 12.61 13.92
N THR A 138 -6.64 11.47 13.61
CA THR A 138 -5.86 10.26 13.27
C THR A 138 -5.02 10.46 12.02
N TRP A 139 -5.48 11.23 11.05
CA TRP A 139 -4.74 11.52 9.83
C TRP A 139 -3.47 12.34 10.05
N ILE A 140 -3.45 13.18 11.10
CA ILE A 140 -2.27 13.94 11.50
C ILE A 140 -1.32 13.06 12.33
N LEU A 141 -1.87 12.26 13.25
CA LEU A 141 -1.07 11.42 14.14
C LEU A 141 -0.42 10.24 13.42
N THR A 142 -1.11 9.66 12.44
CA THR A 142 -0.66 8.47 11.70
C THR A 142 0.73 8.64 11.06
N PRO A 143 1.00 9.67 10.22
CA PRO A 143 2.32 9.82 9.61
C PRO A 143 3.41 10.15 10.63
N LEU A 144 3.09 10.85 11.71
CA LEU A 144 4.04 11.16 12.78
C LEU A 144 4.45 9.89 13.54
N LEU A 145 3.47 9.07 13.92
CA LEU A 145 3.72 7.83 14.65
C LEU A 145 4.48 6.83 13.77
N SER A 146 4.03 6.62 12.52
CA SER A 146 4.73 5.75 11.58
C SER A 146 6.15 6.24 11.32
N GLY A 147 6.34 7.56 11.13
CA GLY A 147 7.66 8.14 10.96
C GLY A 147 8.59 7.92 12.15
N ALA A 148 8.09 8.08 13.38
CA ALA A 148 8.86 7.83 14.61
C ALA A 148 9.25 6.36 14.73
N ILE A 149 8.32 5.43 14.49
CA ILE A 149 8.58 3.99 14.53
C ILE A 149 9.61 3.61 13.45
N ALA A 150 9.43 4.09 12.20
CA ALA A 150 10.36 3.79 11.11
C ALA A 150 11.77 4.33 11.37
N ALA A 151 11.89 5.56 11.89
CA ALA A 151 13.16 6.15 12.27
C ALA A 151 13.85 5.34 13.37
N LEU A 152 13.10 4.89 14.37
CA LEU A 152 13.62 4.04 15.45
C LEU A 152 14.12 2.69 14.91
N LEU A 153 13.27 1.98 14.15
CA LEU A 153 13.63 0.68 13.57
C LEU A 153 14.87 0.79 12.67
N TYR A 154 14.89 1.80 11.80
CA TYR A 154 16.02 2.02 10.91
C TYR A 154 17.31 2.34 11.69
N THR A 155 17.23 3.16 12.72
CA THR A 155 18.38 3.48 13.58
C THR A 155 18.92 2.23 14.28
N ILE A 156 18.04 1.34 14.75
CA ILE A 156 18.41 0.06 15.35
C ILE A 156 19.13 -0.81 14.30
N ILE A 157 18.54 -1.03 13.14
CA ILE A 157 19.14 -1.85 12.08
C ILE A 157 20.47 -1.28 11.62
N LYS A 158 20.52 0.05 11.40
CA LYS A 158 21.76 0.72 11.00
C LYS A 158 22.85 0.52 12.04
N ARG A 159 22.57 0.83 13.32
CA ARG A 159 23.59 0.80 14.39
C ARG A 159 24.05 -0.62 14.72
N PHE A 160 23.16 -1.60 14.75
CA PHE A 160 23.46 -2.94 15.25
C PHE A 160 23.76 -3.95 14.16
N ILE A 161 23.47 -3.64 12.88
CA ILE A 161 23.71 -4.54 11.74
C ILE A 161 24.60 -3.86 10.69
N LEU A 162 24.16 -2.74 10.10
CA LEU A 162 24.77 -2.19 8.90
C LEU A 162 26.10 -1.49 9.18
N ASP A 163 26.21 -0.74 10.27
CA ASP A 163 27.43 0.01 10.64
C ASP A 163 28.44 -0.84 11.42
N GLN A 164 28.20 -2.16 11.58
CA GLN A 164 29.12 -3.05 12.28
C GLN A 164 30.29 -3.51 11.39
N PRO A 165 31.46 -3.85 11.95
CA PRO A 165 32.62 -4.32 11.18
C PRO A 165 32.33 -5.58 10.34
N HIS A 166 31.44 -6.44 10.83
CA HIS A 166 31.02 -7.68 10.16
C HIS A 166 29.49 -7.74 10.00
N PRO A 167 28.91 -6.92 9.08
CA PRO A 167 27.46 -6.76 9.01
C PRO A 167 26.71 -8.05 8.63
N LEU A 168 27.35 -8.98 7.90
CA LEU A 168 26.74 -10.28 7.57
C LEU A 168 26.60 -11.20 8.79
N GLN A 169 27.59 -11.22 9.66
CA GLN A 169 27.51 -12.01 10.90
C GLN A 169 26.43 -11.43 11.83
N GLN A 170 26.41 -10.11 11.97
CA GLN A 170 25.36 -9.43 12.74
C GLN A 170 23.97 -9.70 12.15
N LEU A 171 23.82 -9.61 10.84
CA LEU A 171 22.54 -9.93 10.19
C LEU A 171 22.11 -11.38 10.49
N GLN A 172 23.05 -12.34 10.46
CA GLN A 172 22.78 -13.75 10.80
C GLN A 172 22.20 -13.90 12.22
N GLU A 173 22.74 -13.18 13.18
CA GLU A 173 22.25 -13.16 14.56
C GLU A 173 20.88 -12.46 14.71
N TRP A 174 20.62 -11.44 13.87
CA TRP A 174 19.39 -10.66 13.91
C TRP A 174 18.23 -11.24 13.08
N ILE A 175 18.49 -12.17 12.13
CA ILE A 175 17.46 -12.81 11.30
C ILE A 175 16.29 -13.37 12.14
N PRO A 176 16.48 -14.12 13.26
CA PRO A 176 15.37 -14.64 14.04
C PRO A 176 14.49 -13.52 14.62
N TRP A 177 15.10 -12.44 15.10
CA TRP A 177 14.39 -11.28 15.65
C TRP A 177 13.61 -10.53 14.59
N LEU A 178 14.21 -10.31 13.43
CA LEU A 178 13.55 -9.67 12.29
C LEU A 178 12.38 -10.51 11.77
N SER A 179 12.56 -11.83 11.67
CA SER A 179 11.51 -12.78 11.29
C SER A 179 10.37 -12.77 12.30
N THR A 180 10.69 -12.76 13.59
CA THR A 180 9.69 -12.72 14.68
C THR A 180 8.92 -11.39 14.66
N ALA A 181 9.61 -10.25 14.50
CA ALA A 181 8.95 -8.94 14.41
C ALA A 181 7.99 -8.89 13.21
N LEU A 182 8.43 -9.37 12.05
CA LEU A 182 7.63 -9.41 10.83
C LEU A 182 6.36 -10.25 11.01
N PHE A 183 6.48 -11.48 11.51
CA PHE A 183 5.32 -12.35 11.72
C PHE A 183 4.47 -11.98 12.94
N SER A 184 5.01 -11.29 13.94
CA SER A 184 4.21 -10.75 15.03
C SER A 184 3.25 -9.68 14.53
N ILE A 185 3.73 -8.73 13.71
CA ILE A 185 2.91 -7.67 13.14
C ILE A 185 1.87 -8.26 12.17
N PHE A 186 2.31 -9.10 11.23
CA PHE A 186 1.43 -9.78 10.29
C PHE A 186 0.44 -10.73 10.98
N GLY A 187 0.92 -11.47 11.98
CA GLY A 187 0.12 -12.42 12.74
C GLY A 187 -1.09 -11.79 13.39
N VAL A 188 -0.94 -10.59 13.94
CA VAL A 188 -2.07 -9.88 14.55
C VAL A 188 -3.10 -9.41 13.51
N ILE A 189 -2.68 -9.12 12.29
CA ILE A 189 -3.57 -8.62 11.22
C ILE A 189 -4.31 -9.76 10.50
N VAL A 190 -3.58 -10.79 10.10
CA VAL A 190 -4.08 -11.82 9.16
C VAL A 190 -4.46 -13.12 9.84
N LEU A 191 -3.71 -13.55 10.83
CA LEU A 191 -3.94 -14.85 11.47
C LEU A 191 -5.30 -14.98 12.20
N PRO A 192 -5.95 -13.94 12.77
CA PRO A 192 -7.29 -14.10 13.35
C PRO A 192 -8.28 -14.73 12.39
N SER A 193 -8.21 -14.38 11.12
CA SER A 193 -9.10 -14.91 10.07
C SER A 193 -8.89 -16.39 9.78
N PHE A 194 -7.67 -16.89 10.00
CA PHE A 194 -7.36 -18.31 9.84
C PHE A 194 -7.53 -19.11 11.14
N SER A 195 -7.63 -18.46 12.29
CA SER A 195 -7.73 -19.16 13.57
C SER A 195 -9.01 -19.99 13.71
N GLN A 196 -10.15 -19.47 13.26
CA GLN A 196 -11.42 -20.17 13.37
C GLN A 196 -11.48 -21.47 12.54
N PRO A 197 -11.11 -21.51 11.25
CA PRO A 197 -11.02 -22.74 10.49
C PRO A 197 -10.09 -23.78 11.13
N ILE A 198 -8.91 -23.32 11.61
CA ILE A 198 -7.93 -24.20 12.24
C ILE A 198 -8.44 -24.73 13.58
N GLN A 199 -9.08 -23.90 14.40
CA GLN A 199 -9.71 -24.35 15.64
C GLN A 199 -10.79 -25.39 15.40
N ARG A 200 -11.65 -25.18 14.40
CA ARG A 200 -12.68 -26.17 14.00
C ARG A 200 -12.03 -27.48 13.57
N PHE A 201 -10.97 -27.42 12.75
CA PHE A 201 -10.23 -28.60 12.32
C PHE A 201 -9.60 -29.34 13.51
N LEU A 202 -8.89 -28.64 14.42
CA LEU A 202 -8.26 -29.22 15.60
C LEU A 202 -9.30 -29.84 16.56
N SER A 203 -10.42 -29.16 16.80
CA SER A 203 -11.47 -29.68 17.68
C SER A 203 -12.18 -30.85 17.10
N GLN A 204 -12.46 -30.89 15.79
CA GLN A 204 -13.21 -31.93 15.13
C GLN A 204 -12.39 -33.20 14.85
N HIS A 205 -11.11 -33.04 14.47
CA HIS A 205 -10.29 -34.17 14.01
C HIS A 205 -9.27 -34.65 15.03
N LEU A 206 -8.82 -33.77 15.93
CA LEU A 206 -7.77 -34.09 16.91
C LEU A 206 -8.24 -33.97 18.34
N SER A 207 -9.53 -33.59 18.58
CA SER A 207 -10.09 -33.35 19.93
C SER A 207 -9.29 -32.38 20.78
N ILE A 208 -8.56 -31.47 20.15
CA ILE A 208 -7.72 -30.45 20.79
C ILE A 208 -8.49 -29.13 20.84
N LEU A 209 -8.81 -28.68 22.05
CA LEU A 209 -9.44 -27.37 22.30
C LEU A 209 -8.36 -26.36 22.69
N LEU A 210 -7.93 -25.55 21.72
CA LEU A 210 -6.98 -24.45 21.95
C LEU A 210 -7.69 -23.10 21.85
N PRO A 211 -7.38 -22.14 22.74
CA PRO A 211 -7.82 -20.77 22.61
C PRO A 211 -7.32 -20.14 21.29
N ALA A 212 -8.09 -19.20 20.71
CA ALA A 212 -7.72 -18.58 19.43
C ALA A 212 -6.31 -17.94 19.46
N HIS A 213 -5.98 -17.25 20.53
CA HIS A 213 -4.67 -16.61 20.70
C HIS A 213 -3.51 -17.61 20.72
N THR A 214 -3.71 -18.82 21.28
CA THR A 214 -2.68 -19.86 21.28
C THR A 214 -2.39 -20.40 19.89
N VAL A 215 -3.44 -20.59 19.08
CA VAL A 215 -3.31 -20.99 17.67
C VAL A 215 -2.55 -19.93 16.89
N LEU A 216 -2.90 -18.65 17.10
CA LEU A 216 -2.24 -17.51 16.45
C LEU A 216 -0.75 -17.42 16.78
N LEU A 217 -0.42 -17.49 18.06
CA LEU A 217 0.97 -17.47 18.54
C LEU A 217 1.77 -18.66 17.98
N GLY A 218 1.17 -19.86 17.98
CA GLY A 218 1.79 -21.07 17.44
C GLY A 218 2.10 -20.93 15.94
N MET A 219 1.13 -20.46 15.15
CA MET A 219 1.33 -20.22 13.72
C MET A 219 2.42 -19.18 13.44
N GLY A 220 2.40 -18.04 14.17
CA GLY A 220 3.40 -17.00 14.05
C GLY A 220 4.80 -17.49 14.43
N ALA A 221 4.91 -18.28 15.49
CA ALA A 221 6.18 -18.88 15.91
C ALA A 221 6.72 -19.85 14.86
N ILE A 222 5.90 -20.77 14.34
CA ILE A 222 6.29 -21.71 13.28
C ILE A 222 6.75 -20.94 12.03
N ALA A 223 5.98 -19.94 11.58
CA ALA A 223 6.34 -19.14 10.42
C ALA A 223 7.66 -18.38 10.62
N SER A 224 7.90 -17.83 11.81
CA SER A 224 9.15 -17.15 12.17
C SER A 224 10.35 -18.11 12.15
N VAL A 225 10.19 -19.32 12.67
CA VAL A 225 11.21 -20.36 12.67
C VAL A 225 11.53 -20.79 11.23
N VAL A 226 10.49 -21.08 10.42
CA VAL A 226 10.66 -21.47 9.02
C VAL A 226 11.40 -20.38 8.23
N LEU A 227 10.98 -19.12 8.36
CA LEU A 227 11.64 -18.00 7.69
C LEU A 227 13.09 -17.86 8.13
N THR A 228 13.38 -18.00 9.43
CA THR A 228 14.74 -17.97 9.96
C THR A 228 15.62 -19.01 9.29
N PHE A 229 15.17 -20.26 9.20
CA PHE A 229 15.94 -21.33 8.56
C PHE A 229 16.12 -21.10 7.06
N VAL A 230 15.10 -20.61 6.36
CA VAL A 230 15.19 -20.27 4.94
C VAL A 230 16.24 -19.18 4.70
N LEU A 231 16.21 -18.10 5.51
CA LEU A 231 17.16 -17.00 5.38
C LEU A 231 18.59 -17.41 5.76
N TRP A 232 18.76 -18.25 6.78
CA TRP A 232 20.07 -18.80 7.13
C TRP A 232 20.64 -19.69 6.01
N GLY A 233 19.81 -20.55 5.40
CA GLY A 233 20.21 -21.36 4.25
C GLY A 233 20.67 -20.49 3.07
N GLN A 234 19.94 -19.41 2.78
CA GLN A 234 20.30 -18.47 1.71
C GLN A 234 21.57 -17.67 2.04
N LEU A 235 21.75 -17.27 3.29
CA LEU A 235 22.96 -16.59 3.75
C LEU A 235 24.18 -17.51 3.63
N GLY A 236 24.05 -18.80 4.02
CA GLY A 236 25.10 -19.79 3.88
C GLY A 236 25.51 -20.01 2.41
N GLN A 237 24.56 -20.10 1.49
CA GLN A 237 24.82 -20.17 0.06
C GLN A 237 25.53 -18.90 -0.46
N ALA A 238 25.07 -17.71 -0.08
CA ALA A 238 25.68 -16.44 -0.50
C ALA A 238 27.12 -16.27 0.01
N ILE A 239 27.43 -16.76 1.20
CA ILE A 239 28.81 -16.78 1.76
C ILE A 239 29.67 -17.85 1.06
N GLY A 240 29.10 -19.04 0.79
CA GLY A 240 29.79 -20.13 0.09
C GLY A 240 30.19 -19.77 -1.35
N ASP A 241 29.30 -19.09 -2.08
CA ASP A 241 29.53 -18.59 -3.43
C ASP A 241 30.64 -17.51 -3.48
N GLN A 242 30.76 -16.68 -2.43
CA GLN A 242 31.89 -15.75 -2.32
C GLN A 242 33.22 -16.49 -2.10
N GLY A 243 33.22 -17.52 -1.28
CA GLY A 243 34.45 -18.33 -1.02
C GLY A 243 34.95 -19.05 -2.27
N SER A 244 34.04 -19.55 -3.11
CA SER A 244 34.42 -20.22 -4.38
C SER A 244 34.77 -19.25 -5.52
N GLY A 245 34.22 -18.02 -5.48
CA GLY A 245 34.44 -16.98 -6.50
C GLY A 245 35.72 -16.15 -6.30
N ILE A 246 36.26 -16.09 -5.08
CA ILE A 246 37.46 -15.31 -4.77
C ILE A 246 38.69 -15.91 -5.46
N GLY A 247 38.81 -17.24 -5.48
CA GLY A 247 39.97 -17.93 -6.11
C GLY A 247 40.09 -17.71 -7.63
N ASN A 248 38.97 -17.48 -8.33
CA ASN A 248 38.95 -17.25 -9.77
C ASN A 248 38.98 -15.76 -10.16
N ARG A 249 38.71 -14.83 -9.24
CA ARG A 249 38.65 -13.38 -9.50
C ARG A 249 39.96 -12.66 -9.21
N GLU A 250 40.74 -13.12 -8.24
CA GLU A 250 42.11 -12.63 -8.03
C GLU A 250 43.00 -12.90 -9.25
N ALA A 251 42.71 -13.94 -10.03
CA ALA A 251 43.39 -14.22 -11.28
C ALA A 251 43.06 -13.21 -12.41
N ASN A 252 41.92 -12.49 -12.33
CA ASN A 252 41.48 -11.55 -13.35
C ASN A 252 41.57 -10.07 -12.92
N GLY A 253 42.11 -9.75 -11.73
CA GLY A 253 42.32 -8.39 -11.26
C GLY A 253 41.01 -7.63 -10.91
N GLU A 254 39.87 -8.30 -10.76
CA GLU A 254 38.60 -7.69 -10.38
C GLU A 254 38.46 -7.65 -8.84
N PRO A 255 38.01 -6.52 -8.25
CA PRO A 255 37.81 -6.44 -6.81
C PRO A 255 36.70 -7.39 -6.33
N PRO A 256 36.87 -8.06 -5.15
CA PRO A 256 36.05 -9.20 -4.69
C PRO A 256 34.57 -8.90 -4.41
N TRP A 257 34.15 -7.63 -4.49
CA TRP A 257 32.80 -7.17 -4.16
C TRP A 257 31.93 -6.80 -5.37
N VAL A 258 32.40 -6.99 -6.61
CA VAL A 258 31.61 -6.72 -7.83
C VAL A 258 30.74 -7.91 -8.19
N ILE A 259 29.45 -7.84 -7.89
CA ILE A 259 28.46 -8.81 -8.36
C ILE A 259 27.92 -8.34 -9.72
N ARG A 260 28.31 -9.01 -10.81
CA ARG A 260 27.67 -8.82 -12.11
C ARG A 260 26.32 -9.55 -12.12
N HIS A 261 25.22 -8.81 -12.07
CA HIS A 261 23.93 -9.33 -12.53
C HIS A 261 23.98 -9.46 -14.05
N GLY A 262 23.99 -10.69 -14.55
CA GLY A 262 23.92 -10.95 -15.98
C GLY A 262 22.66 -10.34 -16.60
N SER A 263 22.81 -9.81 -17.81
CA SER A 263 21.81 -9.56 -18.85
C SER A 263 21.10 -8.19 -18.98
N TRP A 264 21.18 -7.24 -18.04
CA TRP A 264 20.46 -5.96 -18.22
C TRP A 264 21.22 -4.87 -19.00
N ALA A 265 22.55 -4.98 -19.08
CA ALA A 265 23.35 -4.04 -19.87
C ALA A 265 23.39 -4.43 -21.37
N GLU A 266 23.36 -5.73 -21.68
CA GLU A 266 23.37 -6.24 -23.06
C GLU A 266 22.09 -5.93 -23.82
N ASP A 267 20.90 -5.95 -23.16
CA ASP A 267 19.61 -5.61 -23.78
C ASP A 267 19.50 -4.12 -24.15
N LYS A 268 20.15 -3.25 -23.42
CA LYS A 268 20.15 -1.80 -23.75
C LYS A 268 21.11 -1.45 -24.89
N GLU A 269 22.27 -2.11 -24.94
CA GLU A 269 23.21 -1.95 -26.05
C GLU A 269 22.68 -2.57 -27.36
N GLN A 270 21.96 -3.69 -27.27
CA GLN A 270 21.33 -4.32 -28.41
C GLN A 270 20.18 -3.48 -28.98
N ARG A 271 19.31 -2.93 -28.14
CA ARG A 271 18.25 -2.00 -28.56
C ARG A 271 18.79 -0.71 -29.20
N THR A 272 19.86 -0.14 -28.66
CA THR A 272 20.49 1.05 -29.25
C THR A 272 21.23 0.76 -30.54
N ARG A 273 21.70 -0.46 -30.77
CA ARG A 273 22.24 -0.91 -32.07
C ARG A 273 21.15 -1.10 -33.11
N ASP A 274 20.06 -1.72 -32.74
CA ASP A 274 18.93 -1.97 -33.64
C ASP A 274 18.20 -0.68 -34.06
N GLU A 275 18.07 0.32 -33.17
CA GLU A 275 17.56 1.66 -33.50
C GLU A 275 18.50 2.46 -34.42
N LYS A 276 19.82 2.30 -34.30
CA LYS A 276 20.78 2.94 -35.22
C LYS A 276 20.81 2.31 -36.60
N ILE A 277 20.44 1.05 -36.75
CA ILE A 277 20.38 0.35 -38.08
C ILE A 277 19.10 0.75 -38.86
N GLN A 278 18.03 1.13 -38.15
CA GLN A 278 16.75 1.48 -38.83
C GLN A 278 16.61 2.95 -39.27
N ASN A 279 17.53 3.86 -38.90
CA ASN A 279 17.39 5.26 -39.30
C ASN A 279 18.70 5.95 -39.71
N PRO A 280 19.21 5.79 -40.92
CA PRO A 280 20.52 6.33 -41.39
C PRO A 280 20.47 7.81 -41.85
N LYS A 281 19.43 8.58 -41.57
CA LYS A 281 19.31 10.00 -41.98
C LYS A 281 18.96 10.93 -40.84
N SER A 282 19.89 11.24 -39.96
CA SER A 282 19.84 12.47 -39.18
C SER A 282 21.17 13.23 -39.34
N LYS A 283 21.04 14.43 -39.90
CA LYS A 283 22.15 15.37 -40.15
C LYS A 283 22.82 15.73 -38.81
N THR A 284 24.14 15.60 -38.81
CA THR A 284 25.05 16.13 -37.81
C THR A 284 24.85 17.64 -37.64
N GLN A 285 24.27 18.06 -36.54
CA GLN A 285 24.49 19.44 -36.02
C GLN A 285 25.56 19.36 -34.96
N ASN A 286 26.63 20.15 -35.17
CA ASN A 286 27.73 20.38 -34.25
C ASN A 286 27.18 21.03 -32.97
N LEU A 287 27.04 20.25 -31.92
CA LEU A 287 26.87 20.72 -30.54
C LEU A 287 28.18 20.44 -29.82
N SER A 288 28.80 21.51 -29.32
CA SER A 288 29.95 21.47 -28.43
C SER A 288 29.73 20.51 -27.27
N PRO A 289 30.72 19.72 -26.83
CA PRO A 289 30.58 18.79 -25.73
C PRO A 289 30.34 19.54 -24.41
N SER A 290 29.13 19.51 -23.90
CA SER A 290 28.87 19.82 -22.51
C SER A 290 29.61 18.81 -21.65
N PRO A 291 30.22 19.20 -20.50
CA PRO A 291 30.91 18.27 -19.64
C PRO A 291 29.94 17.18 -19.20
N LEU A 292 30.24 15.94 -19.60
CA LEU A 292 29.59 14.74 -19.11
C LEU A 292 29.72 14.73 -17.59
N HIS A 293 28.64 14.99 -16.89
CA HIS A 293 28.54 14.60 -15.49
C HIS A 293 28.79 13.08 -15.45
N PRO A 294 29.75 12.59 -14.66
CA PRO A 294 29.96 11.15 -14.51
C PRO A 294 28.63 10.58 -14.01
N CYS A 295 27.99 9.72 -14.82
CA CYS A 295 26.92 8.84 -14.35
C CYS A 295 27.55 8.00 -13.24
N THR A 296 27.31 8.38 -11.99
CA THR A 296 27.60 7.50 -10.85
C THR A 296 26.79 6.25 -11.08
N PRO A 297 27.43 5.07 -11.22
CA PRO A 297 26.68 3.83 -11.30
C PRO A 297 25.78 3.73 -10.08
N ALA A 298 24.53 3.34 -10.28
CA ALA A 298 23.60 3.12 -9.17
C ALA A 298 24.30 2.23 -8.14
N PRO A 299 24.28 2.58 -6.84
CA PRO A 299 25.01 1.83 -5.83
C PRO A 299 24.57 0.36 -5.88
N LEU A 300 25.51 -0.53 -6.14
CA LEU A 300 25.30 -1.98 -5.98
C LEU A 300 24.95 -2.18 -4.51
N HIS A 301 23.80 -2.82 -4.24
CA HIS A 301 23.42 -3.15 -2.87
C HIS A 301 24.54 -4.00 -2.23
N SER A 302 24.94 -3.65 -1.01
CA SER A 302 25.78 -4.52 -0.22
C SER A 302 25.06 -5.85 0.03
N LEU A 303 25.80 -6.94 0.26
CA LEU A 303 25.17 -8.25 0.48
C LEU A 303 24.15 -8.26 1.63
N PRO A 304 24.36 -7.55 2.77
CA PRO A 304 23.31 -7.38 3.79
C PRO A 304 22.04 -6.76 3.25
N GLU A 305 22.13 -5.71 2.43
CA GLU A 305 20.95 -5.07 1.82
C GLU A 305 20.21 -5.99 0.86
N LEU A 306 20.91 -6.87 0.14
CA LEU A 306 20.29 -7.86 -0.74
C LEU A 306 19.45 -8.88 0.04
N LEU A 307 19.89 -9.29 1.22
CA LEU A 307 19.13 -10.17 2.11
C LEU A 307 17.97 -9.44 2.77
N LEU A 308 18.16 -8.19 3.17
CA LEU A 308 17.09 -7.33 3.69
C LEU A 308 16.04 -7.03 2.62
N ALA A 309 16.38 -7.01 1.33
CA ALA A 309 15.45 -6.90 0.23
C ALA A 309 14.41 -8.04 0.19
N ARG A 310 14.79 -9.24 0.61
CA ARG A 310 13.84 -10.37 0.70
C ARG A 310 12.86 -10.22 1.87
N LEU A 311 13.35 -9.75 3.01
CA LEU A 311 12.48 -9.40 4.14
C LEU A 311 11.55 -8.24 3.77
N GLN A 312 12.06 -7.24 3.06
CA GLN A 312 11.26 -6.14 2.53
C GLN A 312 10.18 -6.64 1.58
N LEU A 313 10.50 -7.55 0.65
CA LEU A 313 9.49 -8.11 -0.24
C LEU A 313 8.39 -8.84 0.53
N LEU A 314 8.76 -9.58 1.57
CA LEU A 314 7.79 -10.29 2.40
C LEU A 314 6.90 -9.32 3.19
N SER A 315 7.48 -8.25 3.77
CA SER A 315 6.69 -7.20 4.43
C SER A 315 5.74 -6.49 3.45
N ALA A 316 6.20 -6.21 2.24
CA ALA A 316 5.36 -5.65 1.18
C ALA A 316 4.22 -6.57 0.75
N CYS A 317 4.45 -7.88 0.69
CA CYS A 317 3.37 -8.86 0.46
C CYS A 317 2.29 -8.78 1.54
N PHE A 318 2.69 -8.63 2.80
CA PHE A 318 1.76 -8.49 3.91
C PHE A 318 0.97 -7.18 3.84
N VAL A 319 1.66 -6.08 3.51
CA VAL A 319 1.00 -4.78 3.32
C VAL A 319 0.02 -4.86 2.14
N ALA A 320 0.39 -5.47 1.01
CA ALA A 320 -0.50 -5.61 -0.16
C ALA A 320 -1.77 -6.41 0.18
N PHE A 321 -1.62 -7.52 0.90
CA PHE A 321 -2.76 -8.31 1.33
C PHE A 321 -3.69 -7.53 2.29
N ALA A 322 -3.11 -6.89 3.32
CA ALA A 322 -3.85 -6.08 4.28
C ALA A 322 -4.54 -4.89 3.59
N HIS A 323 -3.85 -4.24 2.64
CA HIS A 323 -4.36 -3.15 1.83
C HIS A 323 -5.59 -3.57 1.01
N GLY A 324 -5.50 -4.67 0.24
CA GLY A 324 -6.63 -5.19 -0.52
C GLY A 324 -7.84 -5.47 0.37
N SER A 325 -7.65 -6.03 1.57
CA SER A 325 -8.72 -6.33 2.52
C SER A 325 -9.38 -5.07 3.09
N ASN A 326 -8.63 -3.99 3.27
CA ASN A 326 -9.12 -2.75 3.85
C ASN A 326 -9.72 -1.82 2.78
N ASP A 327 -8.99 -1.59 1.70
CA ASP A 327 -9.31 -0.51 0.76
C ASP A 327 -10.38 -0.90 -0.26
N VAL A 328 -10.63 -2.20 -0.46
CA VAL A 328 -11.82 -2.62 -1.23
C VAL A 328 -13.09 -2.06 -0.61
N GLY A 329 -13.15 -1.93 0.73
CA GLY A 329 -14.27 -1.31 1.44
C GLY A 329 -14.56 0.11 0.96
N ASN A 330 -13.54 0.93 0.75
CA ASN A 330 -13.68 2.29 0.23
C ASN A 330 -14.34 2.31 -1.17
N ALA A 331 -14.03 1.31 -2.01
CA ALA A 331 -14.59 1.21 -3.36
C ALA A 331 -16.02 0.71 -3.38
N ILE A 332 -16.33 -0.30 -2.54
CA ILE A 332 -17.60 -1.04 -2.64
C ILE A 332 -18.65 -0.62 -1.61
N ALA A 333 -18.31 0.13 -0.55
CA ALA A 333 -19.26 0.53 0.46
C ALA A 333 -20.49 1.27 -0.13
N PRO A 334 -20.33 2.26 -1.02
CA PRO A 334 -21.48 2.90 -1.65
C PRO A 334 -22.31 1.94 -2.53
N LEU A 335 -21.65 0.98 -3.24
CA LEU A 335 -22.35 -0.05 -4.02
C LEU A 335 -23.12 -0.99 -3.11
N ALA A 336 -22.51 -1.45 -2.01
CA ALA A 336 -23.15 -2.34 -1.03
C ALA A 336 -24.37 -1.68 -0.40
N ALA A 337 -24.26 -0.39 -0.04
CA ALA A 337 -25.38 0.42 0.47
C ALA A 337 -26.53 0.50 -0.55
N ILE A 338 -26.22 0.75 -1.82
CA ILE A 338 -27.22 0.81 -2.90
C ILE A 338 -27.88 -0.56 -3.08
N VAL A 339 -27.10 -1.65 -3.14
CA VAL A 339 -27.62 -3.01 -3.31
C VAL A 339 -28.54 -3.39 -2.15
N ALA A 340 -28.12 -3.14 -0.91
CA ALA A 340 -28.92 -3.43 0.28
C ALA A 340 -30.24 -2.62 0.26
N THR A 341 -30.18 -1.31 -0.04
CA THR A 341 -31.38 -0.46 -0.11
C THR A 341 -32.34 -0.90 -1.22
N LEU A 342 -31.82 -1.31 -2.38
CA LEU A 342 -32.67 -1.83 -3.48
C LEU A 342 -33.34 -3.16 -3.14
N GLN A 343 -32.66 -4.02 -2.35
CA GLN A 343 -33.20 -5.32 -1.96
C GLN A 343 -34.23 -5.23 -0.82
N THR A 344 -33.99 -4.37 0.15
CA THR A 344 -34.85 -4.24 1.36
C THR A 344 -35.90 -3.15 1.24
N GLY A 345 -35.73 -2.21 0.34
CA GLY A 345 -36.57 -0.98 0.25
C GLY A 345 -36.28 0.03 1.38
N THR A 346 -35.34 -0.25 2.28
CA THR A 346 -34.98 0.59 3.43
C THR A 346 -33.49 0.91 3.44
N VAL A 347 -33.13 2.06 4.00
CA VAL A 347 -31.72 2.43 4.19
C VAL A 347 -31.12 1.60 5.32
N PRO A 348 -29.95 0.96 5.13
CA PRO A 348 -29.33 0.15 6.17
C PRO A 348 -28.82 1.04 7.31
N ILE A 349 -29.18 0.68 8.56
CA ILE A 349 -28.85 1.45 9.77
C ILE A 349 -27.71 0.80 10.55
N ASP A 350 -27.76 -0.53 10.75
CA ASP A 350 -26.86 -1.24 11.69
C ASP A 350 -25.78 -2.09 11.02
N SER A 351 -26.13 -2.93 10.05
CA SER A 351 -25.18 -3.81 9.40
C SER A 351 -25.53 -4.10 7.95
N ILE A 352 -24.50 -4.32 7.12
CA ILE A 352 -24.68 -4.65 5.71
C ILE A 352 -23.95 -5.96 5.40
N GLN A 353 -24.69 -6.95 4.88
CA GLN A 353 -24.05 -8.11 4.30
C GLN A 353 -23.64 -7.81 2.86
N ILE A 354 -22.36 -7.94 2.57
CA ILE A 354 -21.83 -7.67 1.25
C ILE A 354 -21.78 -8.98 0.43
N PRO A 355 -22.52 -9.06 -0.68
CA PRO A 355 -22.46 -10.23 -1.54
C PRO A 355 -21.05 -10.46 -2.12
N LEU A 356 -20.63 -11.72 -2.23
CA LEU A 356 -19.31 -12.09 -2.75
C LEU A 356 -19.00 -11.46 -4.12
N TRP A 357 -20.00 -11.37 -5.00
CA TRP A 357 -19.81 -10.76 -6.33
C TRP A 357 -19.42 -9.29 -6.27
N VAL A 358 -19.84 -8.55 -5.23
CA VAL A 358 -19.44 -7.15 -4.99
C VAL A 358 -17.96 -7.06 -4.63
N LEU A 359 -17.50 -7.98 -3.74
CA LEU A 359 -16.08 -8.07 -3.38
C LEU A 359 -15.19 -8.43 -4.58
N VAL A 360 -15.65 -9.40 -5.40
CA VAL A 360 -14.95 -9.80 -6.64
C VAL A 360 -14.89 -8.63 -7.63
N LEU A 361 -15.97 -7.88 -7.79
CA LEU A 361 -16.00 -6.70 -8.66
C LEU A 361 -15.02 -5.63 -8.17
N GLY A 362 -15.03 -5.31 -6.87
CA GLY A 362 -14.10 -4.36 -6.28
C GLY A 362 -12.64 -4.81 -6.40
N GLY A 363 -12.34 -6.06 -6.01
CA GLY A 363 -11.00 -6.63 -6.13
C GLY A 363 -10.49 -6.66 -7.58
N THR A 364 -11.34 -7.01 -8.55
CA THR A 364 -10.98 -6.96 -9.97
C THR A 364 -10.70 -5.53 -10.43
N GLY A 365 -11.52 -4.56 -10.00
CA GLY A 365 -11.29 -3.14 -10.30
C GLY A 365 -9.92 -2.68 -9.78
N ILE A 366 -9.58 -3.01 -8.52
CA ILE A 366 -8.27 -2.70 -7.92
C ILE A 366 -7.13 -3.27 -8.78
N VAL A 367 -7.21 -4.58 -9.15
CA VAL A 367 -6.16 -5.24 -9.97
C VAL A 367 -5.99 -4.59 -11.33
N VAL A 368 -7.09 -4.27 -12.00
CA VAL A 368 -7.02 -3.58 -13.31
C VAL A 368 -6.39 -2.20 -13.15
N GLY A 369 -6.77 -1.46 -12.10
CA GLY A 369 -6.24 -0.13 -11.81
C GLY A 369 -4.74 -0.11 -11.59
N LEU A 370 -4.26 -0.95 -10.67
CA LEU A 370 -2.83 -1.05 -10.38
C LEU A 370 -1.99 -1.47 -11.59
N ALA A 371 -2.51 -2.39 -12.41
CA ALA A 371 -1.82 -2.87 -13.60
C ALA A 371 -1.69 -1.79 -14.69
N VAL A 372 -2.73 -0.97 -14.87
CA VAL A 372 -2.79 0.02 -15.97
C VAL A 372 -2.10 1.33 -15.60
N TRP A 373 -2.26 1.82 -14.36
CA TRP A 373 -1.89 3.19 -14.03
C TRP A 373 -1.05 3.36 -12.73
N GLY A 374 -0.81 2.28 -11.97
CA GLY A 374 -0.09 2.33 -10.70
C GLY A 374 1.35 2.85 -10.77
N LYS A 375 2.02 2.73 -11.92
CA LYS A 375 3.42 3.11 -12.10
C LYS A 375 3.74 4.54 -11.61
N ARG A 376 2.86 5.52 -11.89
CA ARG A 376 3.15 6.94 -11.59
C ARG A 376 3.28 7.20 -10.10
N VAL A 377 2.35 6.67 -9.33
CA VAL A 377 2.33 6.88 -7.87
C VAL A 377 3.42 6.04 -7.19
N ILE A 378 3.67 4.81 -7.66
CA ILE A 378 4.80 3.98 -7.21
C ILE A 378 6.11 4.75 -7.32
N THR A 379 6.38 5.40 -8.46
CA THR A 379 7.61 6.18 -8.67
C THR A 379 7.69 7.37 -7.70
N THR A 380 6.58 8.06 -7.44
CA THR A 380 6.55 9.19 -6.51
C THR A 380 6.93 8.77 -5.09
N VAL A 381 6.32 7.70 -4.59
CA VAL A 381 6.56 7.21 -3.22
C VAL A 381 7.92 6.54 -3.10
N GLY A 382 8.28 5.69 -4.08
CA GLY A 382 9.50 4.87 -4.02
C GLY A 382 10.78 5.62 -4.36
N GLU A 383 10.74 6.62 -5.25
CA GLU A 383 11.96 7.25 -5.78
C GLU A 383 12.05 8.76 -5.51
N ASN A 384 10.89 9.43 -5.32
CA ASN A 384 10.86 10.89 -5.28
C ASN A 384 10.81 11.50 -3.87
N ILE A 385 10.69 10.70 -2.80
CA ILE A 385 10.73 11.19 -1.41
C ILE A 385 12.15 11.12 -0.87
N ILE A 386 12.75 9.94 -0.90
CA ILE A 386 14.17 9.68 -0.54
C ILE A 386 14.76 8.60 -1.47
N ALA A 387 16.07 8.46 -1.48
CA ALA A 387 16.74 7.31 -2.08
C ALA A 387 16.68 6.13 -1.08
N LEU A 388 15.72 5.23 -1.29
CA LEU A 388 15.48 4.09 -0.40
C LEU A 388 16.48 2.96 -0.64
N GLN A 389 17.00 2.40 0.46
CA GLN A 389 17.65 1.11 0.51
C GLN A 389 16.64 0.06 1.01
N PRO A 390 16.83 -1.25 0.74
CA PRO A 390 15.93 -2.30 1.22
C PRO A 390 15.69 -2.29 2.73
N SER A 391 16.72 -2.05 3.53
CA SER A 391 16.61 -1.89 4.99
C SER A 391 15.66 -0.77 5.38
N GLY A 392 15.78 0.38 4.72
CA GLY A 392 14.91 1.53 4.94
C GLY A 392 13.47 1.26 4.51
N GLY A 393 13.29 0.62 3.34
CA GLY A 393 11.98 0.22 2.84
C GLY A 393 11.26 -0.72 3.79
N MET A 394 11.94 -1.76 4.26
CA MET A 394 11.41 -2.69 5.27
C MET A 394 10.98 -1.97 6.55
N CYS A 395 11.78 -1.04 7.07
CA CYS A 395 11.44 -0.27 8.25
C CYS A 395 10.20 0.61 8.05
N ALA A 396 10.07 1.25 6.89
CA ALA A 396 8.90 2.06 6.54
C ALA A 396 7.63 1.21 6.45
N GLU A 397 7.69 0.03 5.84
CA GLU A 397 6.57 -0.91 5.73
C GLU A 397 6.14 -1.48 7.09
N LEU A 398 7.10 -1.92 7.91
CA LEU A 398 6.81 -2.42 9.26
C LEU A 398 6.19 -1.34 10.14
N ALA A 399 6.68 -0.11 10.06
CA ALA A 399 6.10 1.03 10.78
C ALA A 399 4.68 1.34 10.30
N THR A 400 4.45 1.29 8.99
CA THR A 400 3.13 1.47 8.37
C THR A 400 2.15 0.41 8.88
N ALA A 401 2.53 -0.86 8.80
CA ALA A 401 1.71 -1.97 9.27
C ALA A 401 1.42 -1.87 10.77
N THR A 402 2.43 -1.57 11.59
CA THR A 402 2.28 -1.39 13.04
C THR A 402 1.32 -0.26 13.37
N THR A 403 1.47 0.89 12.71
CA THR A 403 0.61 2.07 12.95
C THR A 403 -0.84 1.79 12.55
N ALA A 404 -1.04 1.19 11.38
CA ALA A 404 -2.36 0.80 10.89
C ALA A 404 -3.03 -0.20 11.84
N LEU A 405 -2.28 -1.18 12.35
CA LEU A 405 -2.79 -2.17 13.31
C LEU A 405 -3.22 -1.54 14.63
N LEU A 406 -2.38 -0.70 15.22
CA LEU A 406 -2.68 -0.01 16.49
C LEU A 406 -3.94 0.84 16.36
N ALA A 407 -4.08 1.56 15.25
CA ALA A 407 -5.24 2.38 14.99
C ALA A 407 -6.51 1.55 14.74
N SER A 408 -6.41 0.45 13.99
CA SER A 408 -7.54 -0.46 13.75
C SER A 408 -8.04 -1.11 15.03
N GLN A 409 -7.13 -1.49 15.95
CA GLN A 409 -7.52 -2.01 17.27
C GLN A 409 -8.21 -0.95 18.14
N ALA A 410 -7.86 0.32 17.97
CA ALA A 410 -8.53 1.44 18.62
C ALA A 410 -9.84 1.87 17.91
N GLY A 411 -10.27 1.15 16.84
CA GLY A 411 -11.44 1.51 16.05
C GLY A 411 -11.29 2.80 15.23
N LEU A 412 -10.07 3.28 15.04
CA LEU A 412 -9.78 4.54 14.37
C LEU A 412 -9.50 4.31 12.88
N PRO A 413 -10.24 4.93 11.95
CA PRO A 413 -9.96 4.88 10.53
C PRO A 413 -8.67 5.64 10.21
N VAL A 414 -7.72 4.96 9.58
CA VAL A 414 -6.43 5.52 9.19
C VAL A 414 -6.20 5.49 7.70
N SER A 415 -5.30 6.35 7.25
CA SER A 415 -4.82 6.36 5.88
C SER A 415 -3.49 5.60 5.78
N THR A 416 -3.47 4.51 5.04
CA THR A 416 -2.26 3.73 4.76
C THR A 416 -1.23 4.55 3.98
N SER A 417 -1.67 5.44 3.07
CA SER A 417 -0.80 6.36 2.34
C SER A 417 -0.09 7.34 3.28
N HIS A 418 -0.79 7.88 4.29
CA HIS A 418 -0.18 8.77 5.29
C HIS A 418 0.84 8.02 6.14
N ALA A 419 0.51 6.80 6.58
CA ALA A 419 1.41 5.97 7.36
C ALA A 419 2.71 5.67 6.57
N LEU A 420 2.59 5.24 5.31
CA LEU A 420 3.76 4.89 4.50
C LEU A 420 4.65 6.11 4.22
N VAL A 421 4.07 7.21 3.76
CA VAL A 421 4.86 8.44 3.49
C VAL A 421 5.52 8.93 4.78
N GLY A 422 4.82 8.88 5.92
CA GLY A 422 5.40 9.17 7.22
C GLY A 422 6.57 8.26 7.55
N GLY A 423 6.43 6.95 7.35
CA GLY A 423 7.49 5.95 7.53
C GLY A 423 8.71 6.22 6.66
N VAL A 424 8.51 6.49 5.35
CA VAL A 424 9.60 6.84 4.42
C VAL A 424 10.32 8.12 4.83
N VAL A 425 9.58 9.15 5.23
CA VAL A 425 10.18 10.39 5.75
C VAL A 425 10.95 10.13 7.04
N GLY A 426 10.41 9.31 7.95
CA GLY A 426 11.09 8.92 9.18
C GLY A 426 12.42 8.24 8.95
N VAL A 427 12.49 7.28 8.02
CA VAL A 427 13.75 6.66 7.57
C VAL A 427 14.71 7.73 7.02
N GLY A 428 14.21 8.62 6.16
CA GLY A 428 15.02 9.70 5.60
C GLY A 428 15.63 10.61 6.66
N LEU A 429 14.86 10.97 7.70
CA LEU A 429 15.37 11.75 8.82
C LEU A 429 16.45 11.01 9.62
N ALA A 430 16.30 9.69 9.82
CA ALA A 430 17.30 8.85 10.49
C ALA A 430 18.57 8.64 9.64
N GLN A 431 18.48 8.70 8.30
CA GLN A 431 19.64 8.72 7.40
C GLN A 431 20.32 10.07 7.40
N GLY A 432 19.57 11.14 7.60
CA GLY A 432 20.03 12.54 7.62
C GLY A 432 19.01 13.44 6.93
N TRP A 433 18.63 14.53 7.56
CA TRP A 433 17.55 15.41 7.09
C TRP A 433 17.70 15.90 5.64
N LYS A 434 18.94 15.95 5.10
CA LYS A 434 19.24 16.35 3.73
C LYS A 434 18.83 15.30 2.68
N THR A 435 18.58 14.07 3.07
CA THR A 435 18.17 13.01 2.15
C THR A 435 16.71 13.16 1.74
N VAL A 436 15.90 13.84 2.56
CA VAL A 436 14.47 14.05 2.32
C VAL A 436 14.24 15.18 1.32
N LYS A 437 13.56 14.88 0.23
CA LYS A 437 13.16 15.87 -0.77
C LYS A 437 11.93 16.64 -0.29
N LEU A 438 12.16 17.69 0.50
CA LEU A 438 11.09 18.47 1.17
C LEU A 438 10.03 19.00 0.20
N GLN A 439 10.39 19.31 -1.05
CA GLN A 439 9.44 19.77 -2.05
C GLN A 439 8.39 18.70 -2.35
N THR A 440 8.80 17.43 -2.49
CA THR A 440 7.89 16.31 -2.71
C THR A 440 6.98 16.11 -1.50
N VAL A 441 7.54 16.10 -0.29
CA VAL A 441 6.78 15.95 0.96
C VAL A 441 5.77 17.08 1.12
N ARG A 442 6.17 18.33 0.85
CA ARG A 442 5.24 19.48 0.86
C ARG A 442 4.10 19.33 -0.14
N THR A 443 4.40 18.91 -1.37
CA THR A 443 3.37 18.68 -2.41
C THR A 443 2.38 17.62 -1.98
N ILE A 444 2.85 16.49 -1.45
CA ILE A 444 2.02 15.40 -0.92
C ILE A 444 1.15 15.92 0.24
N GLY A 445 1.74 16.63 1.21
CA GLY A 445 1.01 17.20 2.35
C GLY A 445 -0.07 18.19 1.94
N LEU A 446 0.21 19.06 0.97
CA LEU A 446 -0.78 19.98 0.42
C LEU A 446 -1.92 19.23 -0.28
N THR A 447 -1.62 18.16 -0.99
CA THR A 447 -2.63 17.32 -1.64
C THR A 447 -3.53 16.63 -0.61
N TRP A 448 -2.98 16.17 0.50
CA TRP A 448 -3.78 15.58 1.59
C TRP A 448 -4.75 16.59 2.19
N ILE A 449 -4.28 17.82 2.48
CA ILE A 449 -5.14 18.90 2.99
C ILE A 449 -6.23 19.26 1.98
N ALA A 450 -5.91 19.30 0.69
CA ALA A 450 -6.86 19.63 -0.37
C ALA A 450 -7.89 18.52 -0.63
N THR A 451 -7.58 17.25 -0.32
CA THR A 451 -8.45 16.10 -0.63
C THR A 451 -9.82 16.21 0.01
N ILE A 452 -9.90 16.58 1.30
CA ILE A 452 -11.18 16.62 2.03
C ILE A 452 -12.10 17.69 1.49
N PRO A 453 -11.72 18.99 1.44
CA PRO A 453 -12.61 20.02 0.91
C PRO A 453 -12.98 19.80 -0.56
N ALA A 454 -12.04 19.25 -1.36
CA ALA A 454 -12.32 18.92 -2.75
C ALA A 454 -13.33 17.77 -2.87
N ALA A 455 -13.19 16.72 -2.07
CA ALA A 455 -14.11 15.58 -2.06
C ALA A 455 -15.51 15.99 -1.54
N ILE A 456 -15.57 16.83 -0.48
CA ILE A 456 -16.84 17.41 0.01
C ILE A 456 -17.51 18.21 -1.11
N GLY A 457 -16.78 19.12 -1.75
CA GLY A 457 -17.30 19.95 -2.84
C GLY A 457 -17.77 19.13 -4.04
N LEU A 458 -17.00 18.13 -4.46
CA LEU A 458 -17.36 17.21 -5.53
C LEU A 458 -18.56 16.34 -5.14
N GLY A 459 -18.63 15.82 -3.92
CA GLY A 459 -19.76 15.05 -3.41
C GLY A 459 -21.06 15.85 -3.41
N ALA A 460 -21.01 17.09 -2.91
CA ALA A 460 -22.14 18.00 -2.91
C ALA A 460 -22.58 18.38 -4.34
N LEU A 461 -21.63 18.69 -5.21
CA LEU A 461 -21.90 19.09 -6.59
C LEU A 461 -22.52 17.93 -7.39
N THR A 462 -21.91 16.74 -7.35
CA THR A 462 -22.41 15.56 -8.09
C THR A 462 -23.77 15.13 -7.56
N PHE A 463 -23.99 15.20 -6.25
CA PHE A 463 -25.32 14.93 -5.68
C PHE A 463 -26.36 15.92 -6.21
N ARG A 464 -26.11 17.23 -6.22
CA ARG A 464 -27.03 18.24 -6.75
C ARG A 464 -27.33 18.03 -8.23
N LEU A 465 -26.31 17.69 -9.02
CA LEU A 465 -26.48 17.37 -10.44
C LEU A 465 -27.37 16.13 -10.62
N PHE A 466 -27.14 15.07 -9.87
CA PHE A 466 -27.91 13.84 -9.98
C PHE A 466 -29.35 14.01 -9.48
N SER A 467 -29.57 14.77 -8.42
CA SER A 467 -30.92 15.09 -7.90
C SER A 467 -31.74 15.90 -8.90
N TYR A 468 -31.10 16.63 -9.79
CA TYR A 468 -31.80 17.36 -10.85
C TYR A 468 -32.20 16.44 -12.02
N TRP A 469 -31.40 15.42 -12.32
CA TRP A 469 -31.61 14.54 -13.49
C TRP A 469 -32.26 13.19 -13.15
N LEU A 470 -32.19 12.78 -11.89
CA LEU A 470 -32.71 11.51 -11.36
C LEU A 470 -33.71 11.84 -10.24
N PRO A 471 -34.92 12.31 -10.57
CA PRO A 471 -35.93 12.69 -9.57
C PRO A 471 -36.50 11.49 -8.79
#